data_176000975b39f70c9ccec82382f819aa
#
_entry.id   176000975b39f70c9ccec82382f819aa
#
_cell.length_a   1.000
_cell.length_b   1.000
_cell.length_c   1.000
_cell.angle_alpha   90.00
_cell.angle_beta   90.00
_cell.angle_gamma   90.00
#
_symmetry.space_group_name_H-M   'P 1'
#
loop_
_entity.id
_entity.type
_entity.pdbx_description
1 polymer ?
#
loop_
_entity_poly.entity_id
_entity_poly.type
_entity_poly.pdbx_seq_one_letter_code
_entity_poly.pdbx_strand_id
1 'polypeptide(L)'
;MTHCVRCGGPLRQPDRGRRRRYCSRSCQARAYRARRTAAPVRARPVPRRLSTVVITRAAVELADRTGLDGLTMRRLAGELGVATATLYRYFDDREQLLAAMVELVLGDPPPPPEDLSGWRARLRVEARREWQLYRRHPWVLPVLARVRPPLGAALLDTLERALSAFDEMDLPRTELMSAYLSLSALVQGLALLWTSERIDRFGGTDGAGDIPPGLADLIDATVRPTLFRVFDPRASPPPELDFDALLSYGVDMLLDGVAVRQRTAGE
;
A
#
# COMPACT_ATOMS: atom_id res chain seq x y z
N MET A 1 31.21 30.93 28.34
CA MET A 1 30.92 31.89 27.23
C MET A 1 30.51 31.10 26.01
N THR A 2 29.38 31.41 25.39
CA THR A 2 28.94 30.76 24.15
C THR A 2 29.42 31.54 22.94
N HIS A 3 29.77 30.86 21.85
CA HIS A 3 30.33 31.45 20.65
C HIS A 3 29.35 31.35 19.48
N CYS A 4 29.42 32.30 18.54
CA CYS A 4 28.58 32.29 17.33
C CYS A 4 28.93 31.11 16.43
N VAL A 5 27.96 30.30 16.07
CA VAL A 5 28.12 29.08 15.24
C VAL A 5 28.69 29.41 13.83
N ARG A 6 28.65 30.68 13.39
CA ARG A 6 29.10 31.07 12.03
C ARG A 6 30.48 31.73 12.00
N CYS A 7 30.78 32.60 12.95
CA CYS A 7 32.06 33.38 12.95
C CYS A 7 32.95 33.10 14.14
N GLY A 8 32.55 32.24 15.09
CA GLY A 8 33.35 31.95 16.29
C GLY A 8 33.42 33.09 17.32
N GLY A 9 32.90 34.27 17.01
CA GLY A 9 32.95 35.42 17.93
C GLY A 9 32.08 35.24 19.18
N PRO A 10 32.38 36.00 20.27
CA PRO A 10 31.66 35.88 21.53
C PRO A 10 30.20 36.24 21.39
N LEU A 11 29.35 35.49 22.08
CA LEU A 11 27.89 35.58 21.98
C LEU A 11 27.31 35.93 23.35
N ARG A 12 26.72 37.11 23.48
CA ARG A 12 25.95 37.48 24.67
C ARG A 12 24.57 36.79 24.59
N GLN A 13 24.26 36.00 25.60
CA GLN A 13 22.97 35.36 25.74
C GLN A 13 22.00 36.29 26.48
N PRO A 14 20.70 36.32 26.14
CA PRO A 14 19.71 37.04 26.91
C PRO A 14 19.43 36.31 28.23
N ASP A 15 19.16 37.08 29.30
CA ASP A 15 18.87 36.53 30.64
C ASP A 15 17.56 35.75 30.68
N ARG A 16 16.62 36.07 29.74
CA ARG A 16 15.35 35.35 29.57
C ARG A 16 15.03 35.16 28.08
N GLY A 17 14.46 34.02 27.71
CA GLY A 17 14.03 33.72 26.34
C GLY A 17 14.94 32.76 25.57
N ARG A 18 14.72 32.62 24.25
CA ARG A 18 15.41 31.65 23.39
C ARG A 18 16.90 32.01 23.23
N ARG A 19 17.80 31.06 23.51
CA ARG A 19 19.25 31.26 23.36
C ARG A 19 19.61 31.61 21.91
N ARG A 20 20.48 32.63 21.77
CA ARG A 20 21.00 33.07 20.48
C ARG A 20 22.06 32.10 19.97
N ARG A 21 22.02 31.78 18.68
CA ARG A 21 23.02 30.94 17.99
C ARG A 21 23.97 31.77 17.12
N TYR A 22 23.62 33.01 16.81
CA TYR A 22 24.39 33.94 15.97
C TYR A 22 24.54 35.28 16.65
N CYS A 23 25.72 35.90 16.46
CA CYS A 23 26.03 37.20 17.08
C CYS A 23 25.29 38.37 16.42
N SER A 24 24.86 38.22 15.16
CA SER A 24 24.16 39.26 14.39
C SER A 24 23.21 38.68 13.35
N ARG A 25 22.31 39.52 12.83
CA ARG A 25 21.43 39.18 11.70
C ARG A 25 22.23 38.82 10.45
N SER A 26 23.41 39.46 10.23
CA SER A 26 24.28 39.13 9.10
C SER A 26 24.86 37.71 9.20
N CYS A 27 25.28 37.27 10.39
CA CYS A 27 25.72 35.89 10.63
C CYS A 27 24.60 34.88 10.46
N GLN A 28 23.39 35.20 10.89
CA GLN A 28 22.22 34.39 10.67
C GLN A 28 21.88 34.25 9.16
N ALA A 29 21.92 35.39 8.45
CA ALA A 29 21.65 35.40 7.01
C ALA A 29 22.73 34.65 6.20
N ARG A 30 24.03 34.78 6.60
CA ARG A 30 25.12 34.01 6.00
C ARG A 30 25.00 32.51 6.28
N ALA A 31 24.60 32.10 7.46
CA ALA A 31 24.36 30.71 7.80
C ALA A 31 23.15 30.15 7.07
N TYR A 32 22.11 30.97 6.86
CA TYR A 32 20.94 30.60 6.04
C TYR A 32 21.32 30.41 4.57
N ARG A 33 22.07 31.35 3.98
CA ARG A 33 22.58 31.26 2.61
C ARG A 33 23.50 30.05 2.44
N ALA A 34 24.45 29.82 3.35
CA ALA A 34 25.33 28.66 3.29
C ALA A 34 24.58 27.33 3.39
N ARG A 35 23.48 27.25 4.13
CA ARG A 35 22.61 26.04 4.14
C ARG A 35 21.84 25.86 2.83
N ARG A 36 21.49 26.94 2.13
CA ARG A 36 20.88 26.87 0.79
C ARG A 36 21.86 26.52 -0.31
N THR A 37 23.15 26.86 -0.14
CA THR A 37 24.22 26.53 -1.08
C THR A 37 25.00 25.26 -0.72
N ALA A 38 24.86 24.74 0.51
CA ALA A 38 25.49 23.51 0.95
C ALA A 38 24.67 22.30 0.50
N ALA A 39 25.24 21.60 -0.45
CA ALA A 39 24.88 20.35 -1.08
C ALA A 39 23.73 20.43 -2.10
N PRO A 40 24.02 20.30 -3.39
CA PRO A 40 23.04 19.73 -4.29
C PRO A 40 22.83 18.28 -3.84
N VAL A 41 21.64 17.98 -3.26
CA VAL A 41 21.07 16.65 -3.43
C VAL A 41 21.34 16.32 -4.89
N ARG A 42 22.04 15.22 -5.18
CA ARG A 42 22.24 14.75 -6.57
C ARG A 42 20.87 14.72 -7.19
N ALA A 43 20.56 15.77 -7.95
CA ALA A 43 19.32 15.87 -8.69
C ALA A 43 19.33 14.69 -9.64
N ARG A 44 18.40 13.74 -9.46
CA ARG A 44 18.06 12.82 -10.54
C ARG A 44 17.87 13.68 -11.79
N PRO A 45 18.37 13.27 -12.96
CA PRO A 45 18.19 14.05 -14.16
C PRO A 45 16.71 14.40 -14.31
N VAL A 46 16.42 15.68 -14.24
CA VAL A 46 15.05 16.18 -14.44
C VAL A 46 14.64 15.74 -15.84
N PRO A 47 13.54 14.98 -16.00
CA PRO A 47 13.11 14.56 -17.33
C PRO A 47 12.95 15.80 -18.18
N ARG A 48 13.47 15.78 -19.40
CA ARG A 48 13.51 16.93 -20.35
C ARG A 48 12.14 17.56 -20.61
N ARG A 49 11.04 16.86 -20.30
CA ARG A 49 9.66 17.37 -20.27
C ARG A 49 8.90 16.76 -19.11
N LEU A 50 8.41 17.59 -18.19
CA LEU A 50 7.46 17.21 -17.18
C LEU A 50 6.11 16.91 -17.87
N SER A 51 5.49 15.78 -17.55
CA SER A 51 4.17 15.37 -18.06
C SER A 51 3.37 14.71 -16.93
N THR A 52 2.06 14.59 -17.10
CA THR A 52 1.19 13.87 -16.15
C THR A 52 1.73 12.48 -15.85
N VAL A 53 2.12 11.71 -16.86
CA VAL A 53 2.68 10.36 -16.72
C VAL A 53 3.96 10.34 -15.85
N VAL A 54 4.88 11.29 -16.08
CA VAL A 54 6.13 11.40 -15.32
C VAL A 54 5.85 11.73 -13.87
N ILE A 55 4.92 12.66 -13.61
CA ILE A 55 4.53 13.05 -12.25
C ILE A 55 3.85 11.88 -11.55
N THR A 56 2.91 11.20 -12.22
CA THR A 56 2.19 10.04 -11.67
C THR A 56 3.13 8.90 -11.33
N ARG A 57 4.11 8.55 -12.20
CA ARG A 57 5.13 7.54 -11.90
C ARG A 57 5.97 7.90 -10.68
N ALA A 58 6.44 9.12 -10.60
CA ALA A 58 7.19 9.57 -9.44
C ALA A 58 6.35 9.54 -8.15
N ALA A 59 5.05 9.84 -8.25
CA ALA A 59 4.13 9.74 -7.13
C ALA A 59 3.91 8.29 -6.68
N VAL A 60 3.75 7.35 -7.61
CA VAL A 60 3.67 5.91 -7.32
C VAL A 60 4.95 5.44 -6.63
N GLU A 61 6.14 5.73 -7.21
CA GLU A 61 7.42 5.37 -6.59
C GLU A 61 7.58 5.97 -5.18
N LEU A 62 7.11 7.20 -4.96
CA LEU A 62 7.14 7.83 -3.65
C LEU A 62 6.20 7.14 -2.66
N ALA A 63 4.97 6.83 -3.08
CA ALA A 63 3.97 6.15 -2.26
C ALA A 63 4.40 4.70 -1.92
N ASP A 64 5.04 3.98 -2.84
CA ASP A 64 5.60 2.64 -2.60
C ASP A 64 6.66 2.64 -1.48
N ARG A 65 7.45 3.71 -1.41
CA ARG A 65 8.51 3.85 -0.39
C ARG A 65 8.01 4.39 0.95
N THR A 66 6.96 5.19 0.96
CA THR A 66 6.61 6.01 2.14
C THR A 66 5.15 5.96 2.55
N GLY A 67 4.36 5.16 1.86
CA GLY A 67 2.91 5.12 2.04
C GLY A 67 2.21 6.41 1.56
N LEU A 68 0.88 6.42 1.65
CA LEU A 68 0.08 7.60 1.29
C LEU A 68 0.32 8.80 2.22
N ASP A 69 0.66 8.58 3.47
CA ASP A 69 0.94 9.64 4.45
C ASP A 69 2.23 10.39 4.09
N GLY A 70 3.18 9.67 3.51
CA GLY A 70 4.42 10.25 3.01
C GLY A 70 4.27 10.97 1.67
N LEU A 71 3.18 10.75 0.93
CA LEU A 71 2.91 11.37 -0.35
C LEU A 71 2.26 12.73 -0.16
N THR A 72 3.06 13.79 -0.28
CA THR A 72 2.58 15.18 -0.30
C THR A 72 3.01 15.88 -1.59
N MET A 73 2.20 16.82 -2.10
CA MET A 73 2.56 17.62 -3.30
C MET A 73 3.91 18.31 -3.13
N ARG A 74 4.22 18.77 -1.92
CA ARG A 74 5.51 19.41 -1.62
C ARG A 74 6.69 18.44 -1.72
N ARG A 75 6.52 17.22 -1.21
CA ARG A 75 7.58 16.20 -1.25
C ARG A 75 7.79 15.69 -2.66
N LEU A 76 6.70 15.42 -3.40
CA LEU A 76 6.74 15.04 -4.80
C LEU A 76 7.42 16.10 -5.68
N ALA A 77 7.09 17.40 -5.47
CA ALA A 77 7.76 18.50 -6.16
C ALA A 77 9.26 18.55 -5.86
N GLY A 78 9.64 18.29 -4.60
CA GLY A 78 11.03 18.19 -4.19
C GLY A 78 11.80 17.05 -4.88
N GLU A 79 11.18 15.88 -5.02
CA GLU A 79 11.78 14.74 -5.74
C GLU A 79 11.94 15.00 -7.24
N LEU A 80 10.97 15.69 -7.83
CA LEU A 80 11.00 16.08 -9.25
C LEU A 80 11.88 17.32 -9.52
N GLY A 81 12.36 18.00 -8.47
CA GLY A 81 13.19 19.22 -8.62
C GLY A 81 12.43 20.42 -9.15
N VAL A 82 11.10 20.48 -8.97
CA VAL A 82 10.23 21.56 -9.44
C VAL A 82 9.56 22.31 -8.29
N ALA A 83 8.97 23.48 -8.58
CA ALA A 83 8.12 24.17 -7.61
C ALA A 83 6.79 23.44 -7.45
N THR A 84 6.25 23.42 -6.21
CA THR A 84 4.94 22.77 -5.94
C THR A 84 3.82 23.32 -6.80
N ALA A 85 3.81 24.63 -7.09
CA ALA A 85 2.85 25.27 -7.99
C ALA A 85 2.89 24.68 -9.42
N THR A 86 4.03 24.10 -9.83
CA THR A 86 4.14 23.46 -11.14
C THR A 86 3.30 22.20 -11.24
N LEU A 87 3.18 21.44 -10.16
CA LEU A 87 2.37 20.22 -10.12
C LEU A 87 0.87 20.53 -10.22
N TYR A 88 0.42 21.63 -9.61
CA TYR A 88 -0.98 22.08 -9.69
C TYR A 88 -1.41 22.54 -11.09
N ARG A 89 -0.48 22.65 -12.04
CA ARG A 89 -0.81 22.84 -13.46
C ARG A 89 -1.19 21.55 -14.19
N TYR A 90 -0.91 20.39 -13.58
CA TYR A 90 -1.18 19.07 -14.13
C TYR A 90 -2.27 18.32 -13.37
N PHE A 91 -2.43 18.62 -12.08
CA PHE A 91 -3.41 18.01 -11.19
C PHE A 91 -4.00 19.09 -10.31
N ASP A 92 -5.31 19.26 -10.36
CA ASP A 92 -6.03 20.31 -9.61
C ASP A 92 -5.90 20.08 -8.10
N ASP A 93 -5.89 18.82 -7.68
CA ASP A 93 -5.77 18.42 -6.28
C ASP A 93 -5.02 17.08 -6.12
N ARG A 94 -4.92 16.64 -4.85
CA ARG A 94 -4.31 15.36 -4.49
C ARG A 94 -5.17 14.16 -4.90
N GLU A 95 -6.47 14.32 -4.96
CA GLU A 95 -7.40 13.22 -5.31
C GLU A 95 -7.29 12.88 -6.79
N GLN A 96 -7.16 13.88 -7.63
CA GLN A 96 -6.92 13.70 -9.07
C GLN A 96 -5.57 13.00 -9.33
N LEU A 97 -4.51 13.38 -8.58
CA LEU A 97 -3.23 12.67 -8.65
C LEU A 97 -3.39 11.22 -8.20
N LEU A 98 -4.11 10.97 -7.12
CA LEU A 98 -4.33 9.63 -6.58
C LEU A 98 -5.13 8.76 -7.57
N ALA A 99 -6.16 9.31 -8.20
CA ALA A 99 -6.90 8.62 -9.25
C ALA A 99 -5.99 8.23 -10.43
N ALA A 100 -5.15 9.14 -10.90
CA ALA A 100 -4.17 8.86 -11.96
C ALA A 100 -3.12 7.80 -11.55
N MET A 101 -2.72 7.78 -10.27
CA MET A 101 -1.83 6.74 -9.75
C MET A 101 -2.50 5.36 -9.76
N VAL A 102 -3.76 5.27 -9.35
CA VAL A 102 -4.54 4.01 -9.39
C VAL A 102 -4.69 3.53 -10.83
N GLU A 103 -5.09 4.41 -11.74
CA GLU A 103 -5.17 4.09 -13.18
C GLU A 103 -3.85 3.55 -13.74
N LEU A 104 -2.74 4.18 -13.37
CA LEU A 104 -1.42 3.74 -13.84
C LEU A 104 -1.08 2.33 -13.37
N VAL A 105 -1.28 2.01 -12.08
CA VAL A 105 -0.88 0.71 -11.52
C VAL A 105 -1.85 -0.42 -11.86
N LEU A 106 -3.11 -0.12 -12.16
CA LEU A 106 -4.09 -1.08 -12.66
C LEU A 106 -3.87 -1.40 -14.14
N GLY A 107 -3.47 -0.41 -14.95
CA GLY A 107 -3.23 -0.55 -16.37
C GLY A 107 -1.83 -1.09 -16.74
N ASP A 108 -0.87 -1.08 -15.83
CA ASP A 108 0.53 -1.49 -16.11
C ASP A 108 0.70 -3.01 -16.35
N PRO A 109 0.02 -3.93 -15.63
CA PRO A 109 0.16 -5.35 -15.91
C PRO A 109 -0.48 -5.72 -17.26
N PRO A 110 0.18 -6.58 -18.07
CA PRO A 110 -0.42 -7.07 -19.31
C PRO A 110 -1.73 -7.79 -19.00
N PRO A 111 -2.70 -7.81 -19.94
CA PRO A 111 -3.91 -8.57 -19.76
C PRO A 111 -3.60 -10.05 -19.54
N PRO A 112 -4.48 -10.82 -18.84
CA PRO A 112 -4.29 -12.24 -18.69
C PRO A 112 -4.32 -12.93 -20.06
N PRO A 113 -3.75 -14.16 -20.17
CA PRO A 113 -3.82 -14.93 -21.39
C PRO A 113 -5.28 -15.13 -21.84
N GLU A 114 -5.54 -14.98 -23.13
CA GLU A 114 -6.89 -15.14 -23.70
C GLU A 114 -7.38 -16.60 -23.72
N ASP A 115 -6.46 -17.57 -23.60
CA ASP A 115 -6.72 -19.01 -23.64
C ASP A 115 -7.13 -19.61 -22.30
N LEU A 116 -7.36 -18.78 -21.27
CA LEU A 116 -7.88 -19.26 -19.98
C LEU A 116 -9.29 -19.82 -20.14
N SER A 117 -9.40 -21.15 -20.11
CA SER A 117 -10.66 -21.86 -20.18
C SER A 117 -11.36 -21.97 -18.83
N GLY A 118 -12.65 -21.60 -18.80
CA GLY A 118 -13.54 -21.73 -17.66
C GLY A 118 -13.41 -20.63 -16.61
N TRP A 119 -14.54 -20.31 -16.04
CA TRP A 119 -14.73 -19.23 -15.08
C TRP A 119 -13.83 -19.33 -13.83
N ARG A 120 -13.59 -20.54 -13.33
CA ARG A 120 -12.72 -20.76 -12.16
C ARG A 120 -11.27 -20.32 -12.41
N ALA A 121 -10.72 -20.66 -13.57
CA ALA A 121 -9.37 -20.29 -13.93
C ALA A 121 -9.24 -18.78 -14.07
N ARG A 122 -10.21 -18.13 -14.71
CA ARG A 122 -10.27 -16.66 -14.87
C ARG A 122 -10.30 -15.97 -13.51
N LEU A 123 -11.21 -16.38 -12.61
CA LEU A 123 -11.32 -15.76 -11.28
C LEU A 123 -10.10 -15.98 -10.39
N ARG A 124 -9.45 -17.16 -10.47
CA ARG A 124 -8.16 -17.38 -9.76
C ARG A 124 -7.07 -16.44 -10.26
N VAL A 125 -7.04 -16.19 -11.57
CA VAL A 125 -6.07 -15.24 -12.15
C VAL A 125 -6.37 -13.82 -11.69
N GLU A 126 -7.62 -13.36 -11.72
CA GLU A 126 -7.98 -12.01 -11.27
C GLU A 126 -7.70 -11.84 -9.76
N ALA A 127 -8.03 -12.81 -8.92
CA ALA A 127 -7.69 -12.77 -7.50
C ALA A 127 -6.17 -12.68 -7.26
N ARG A 128 -5.38 -13.45 -8.02
CA ARG A 128 -3.91 -13.39 -7.94
C ARG A 128 -3.34 -12.07 -8.42
N ARG A 129 -3.93 -11.46 -9.47
CA ARG A 129 -3.55 -10.13 -9.97
C ARG A 129 -3.83 -9.05 -8.93
N GLU A 130 -5.00 -9.08 -8.31
CA GLU A 130 -5.38 -8.15 -7.23
C GLU A 130 -4.43 -8.32 -6.03
N TRP A 131 -4.11 -9.56 -5.65
CA TRP A 131 -3.14 -9.86 -4.61
C TRP A 131 -1.74 -9.29 -4.93
N GLN A 132 -1.24 -9.50 -6.14
CA GLN A 132 0.05 -8.97 -6.58
C GLN A 132 0.08 -7.45 -6.62
N LEU A 133 -1.03 -6.81 -6.99
CA LEU A 133 -1.18 -5.36 -6.94
C LEU A 133 -0.95 -4.84 -5.51
N TYR A 134 -1.61 -5.41 -4.51
CA TYR A 134 -1.45 -4.99 -3.12
C TYR A 134 -0.06 -5.30 -2.56
N ARG A 135 0.54 -6.39 -2.97
CA ARG A 135 1.92 -6.71 -2.59
C ARG A 135 2.94 -5.73 -3.17
N ARG A 136 2.74 -5.31 -4.40
CA ARG A 136 3.63 -4.37 -5.09
C ARG A 136 3.38 -2.93 -4.66
N HIS A 137 2.12 -2.58 -4.44
CA HIS A 137 1.65 -1.24 -4.14
C HIS A 137 0.72 -1.22 -2.91
N PRO A 138 1.22 -1.43 -1.69
CA PRO A 138 0.36 -1.55 -0.49
C PRO A 138 -0.54 -0.34 -0.24
N TRP A 139 -0.15 0.82 -0.72
CA TRP A 139 -0.93 2.06 -0.63
C TRP A 139 -2.25 2.03 -1.44
N VAL A 140 -2.38 1.11 -2.41
CA VAL A 140 -3.60 0.97 -3.22
C VAL A 140 -4.73 0.36 -2.40
N LEU A 141 -4.42 -0.54 -1.47
CA LEU A 141 -5.41 -1.22 -0.63
C LEU A 141 -6.40 -0.25 0.04
N PRO A 142 -5.98 0.76 0.84
CA PRO A 142 -6.92 1.70 1.46
C PRO A 142 -7.64 2.62 0.46
N VAL A 143 -7.25 2.63 -0.81
CA VAL A 143 -7.92 3.40 -1.85
C VAL A 143 -9.02 2.58 -2.52
N LEU A 144 -8.76 1.32 -2.83
CA LEU A 144 -9.73 0.42 -3.48
C LEU A 144 -10.70 -0.24 -2.47
N ALA A 145 -10.28 -0.47 -1.23
CA ALA A 145 -11.12 -1.01 -0.16
C ALA A 145 -12.14 0.02 0.39
N ARG A 146 -12.76 0.79 -0.50
CA ARG A 146 -13.80 1.78 -0.20
C ARG A 146 -15.10 1.36 -0.86
N VAL A 147 -16.22 1.75 -0.26
CA VAL A 147 -17.54 1.55 -0.87
C VAL A 147 -17.65 2.24 -2.23
N ARG A 148 -16.90 3.33 -2.41
CA ARG A 148 -16.83 4.10 -3.67
C ARG A 148 -15.37 4.42 -3.98
N PRO A 149 -14.64 3.49 -4.62
CA PRO A 149 -13.28 3.78 -5.08
C PRO A 149 -13.31 4.80 -6.22
N PRO A 150 -12.19 5.47 -6.52
CA PRO A 150 -12.08 6.33 -7.69
C PRO A 150 -12.24 5.49 -8.96
N LEU A 151 -13.35 5.71 -9.68
CA LEU A 151 -13.64 5.01 -10.93
C LEU A 151 -12.87 5.65 -12.08
N GLY A 152 -12.13 4.81 -12.81
CA GLY A 152 -11.44 5.18 -14.03
C GLY A 152 -11.43 4.00 -14.99
N ALA A 153 -10.89 4.19 -16.20
CA ALA A 153 -10.95 3.19 -17.26
C ALA A 153 -10.29 1.87 -16.86
N ALA A 154 -9.10 1.90 -16.26
CA ALA A 154 -8.38 0.68 -15.87
C ALA A 154 -9.09 -0.09 -14.75
N LEU A 155 -9.77 0.61 -13.82
CA LEU A 155 -10.60 -0.06 -12.81
C LEU A 155 -11.83 -0.68 -13.45
N LEU A 156 -12.51 0.01 -14.36
CA LEU A 156 -13.66 -0.52 -15.08
C LEU A 156 -13.29 -1.74 -15.92
N ASP A 157 -12.16 -1.72 -16.63
CA ASP A 157 -11.64 -2.86 -17.37
C ASP A 157 -11.33 -4.05 -16.45
N THR A 158 -10.85 -3.79 -15.25
CA THR A 158 -10.59 -4.84 -14.24
C THR A 158 -11.90 -5.45 -13.74
N LEU A 159 -12.92 -4.62 -13.47
CA LEU A 159 -14.25 -5.07 -13.07
C LEU A 159 -14.91 -5.88 -14.18
N GLU A 160 -14.84 -5.41 -15.43
CA GLU A 160 -15.39 -6.10 -16.59
C GLU A 160 -14.79 -7.50 -16.75
N ARG A 161 -13.47 -7.62 -16.68
CA ARG A 161 -12.80 -8.94 -16.76
C ARG A 161 -13.21 -9.89 -15.64
N ALA A 162 -13.33 -9.37 -14.41
CA ALA A 162 -13.72 -10.20 -13.28
C ALA A 162 -15.19 -10.62 -13.34
N LEU A 163 -16.08 -9.72 -13.75
CA LEU A 163 -17.51 -9.98 -13.85
C LEU A 163 -17.83 -10.87 -15.04
N SER A 164 -17.20 -10.65 -16.20
CA SER A 164 -17.39 -11.49 -17.40
C SER A 164 -16.92 -12.94 -17.20
N ALA A 165 -16.07 -13.20 -16.20
CA ALA A 165 -15.73 -14.58 -15.85
C ALA A 165 -16.95 -15.40 -15.37
N PHE A 166 -17.99 -14.73 -14.87
CA PHE A 166 -19.23 -15.38 -14.43
C PHE A 166 -20.31 -15.53 -15.53
N ASP A 167 -20.08 -15.02 -16.75
CA ASP A 167 -21.08 -15.05 -17.83
C ASP A 167 -21.55 -16.48 -18.16
N GLU A 168 -20.66 -17.48 -18.01
CA GLU A 168 -20.97 -18.90 -18.21
C GLU A 168 -21.95 -19.47 -17.15
N MET A 169 -22.24 -18.72 -16.09
CA MET A 169 -22.96 -19.24 -14.92
C MET A 169 -24.42 -18.80 -14.83
N ASP A 170 -24.85 -17.87 -15.68
CA ASP A 170 -26.21 -17.29 -15.68
C ASP A 170 -26.70 -16.84 -14.29
N LEU A 171 -25.80 -16.19 -13.52
CA LEU A 171 -26.13 -15.73 -12.17
C LEU A 171 -26.98 -14.45 -12.20
N PRO A 172 -27.97 -14.32 -11.30
CA PRO A 172 -28.66 -13.06 -11.09
C PRO A 172 -27.68 -11.94 -10.75
N ARG A 173 -27.95 -10.70 -11.21
CA ARG A 173 -27.09 -9.53 -11.01
C ARG A 173 -26.64 -9.32 -9.55
N THR A 174 -27.53 -9.57 -8.60
CA THR A 174 -27.26 -9.45 -7.17
C THR A 174 -26.27 -10.50 -6.68
N GLU A 175 -26.37 -11.72 -7.18
CA GLU A 175 -25.47 -12.82 -6.82
C GLU A 175 -24.10 -12.64 -7.48
N LEU A 176 -24.07 -12.22 -8.75
CA LEU A 176 -22.84 -11.90 -9.47
C LEU A 176 -22.02 -10.84 -8.73
N MET A 177 -22.66 -9.74 -8.34
CA MET A 177 -22.01 -8.69 -7.57
C MET A 177 -21.55 -9.18 -6.19
N SER A 178 -22.39 -10.00 -5.53
CA SER A 178 -22.04 -10.56 -4.22
C SER A 178 -20.85 -11.52 -4.31
N ALA A 179 -20.78 -12.36 -5.34
CA ALA A 179 -19.67 -13.28 -5.58
C ALA A 179 -18.36 -12.50 -5.84
N TYR A 180 -18.41 -11.50 -6.71
CA TYR A 180 -17.28 -10.63 -7.00
C TYR A 180 -16.79 -9.91 -5.74
N LEU A 181 -17.68 -9.23 -5.01
CA LEU A 181 -17.30 -8.49 -3.80
C LEU A 181 -16.76 -9.41 -2.70
N SER A 182 -17.30 -10.64 -2.59
CA SER A 182 -16.79 -11.63 -1.64
C SER A 182 -15.37 -12.07 -2.00
N LEU A 183 -15.08 -12.27 -3.28
CA LEU A 183 -13.73 -12.60 -3.77
C LEU A 183 -12.75 -11.46 -3.49
N SER A 184 -13.10 -10.24 -3.86
CA SER A 184 -12.25 -9.07 -3.63
C SER A 184 -12.05 -8.80 -2.12
N ALA A 185 -13.10 -8.94 -1.30
CA ALA A 185 -12.98 -8.79 0.16
C ALA A 185 -12.04 -9.83 0.80
N LEU A 186 -12.03 -11.07 0.31
CA LEU A 186 -11.07 -12.09 0.73
C LEU A 186 -9.63 -11.65 0.43
N VAL A 187 -9.38 -11.22 -0.81
CA VAL A 187 -8.04 -10.78 -1.25
C VAL A 187 -7.60 -9.55 -0.43
N GLN A 188 -8.48 -8.58 -0.23
CA GLN A 188 -8.21 -7.36 0.55
C GLN A 188 -7.94 -7.68 2.02
N GLY A 189 -8.71 -8.60 2.61
CA GLY A 189 -8.49 -9.06 3.98
C GLY A 189 -7.12 -9.70 4.17
N LEU A 190 -6.71 -10.58 3.26
CA LEU A 190 -5.38 -11.18 3.27
C LEU A 190 -4.28 -10.14 3.04
N ALA A 191 -4.50 -9.18 2.16
CA ALA A 191 -3.55 -8.09 1.92
C ALA A 191 -3.37 -7.19 3.14
N LEU A 192 -4.45 -6.95 3.89
CA LEU A 192 -4.39 -6.21 5.14
C LEU A 192 -3.57 -6.95 6.19
N LEU A 193 -3.82 -8.24 6.39
CA LEU A 193 -3.05 -9.09 7.31
C LEU A 193 -1.57 -9.12 6.94
N TRP A 194 -1.25 -9.34 5.66
CA TRP A 194 0.11 -9.35 5.17
C TRP A 194 0.83 -8.01 5.36
N THR A 195 0.14 -6.90 5.15
CA THR A 195 0.70 -5.56 5.35
C THR A 195 1.00 -5.30 6.82
N SER A 196 0.09 -5.72 7.73
CA SER A 196 0.27 -5.59 9.17
C SER A 196 1.46 -6.41 9.66
N GLU A 197 1.57 -7.67 9.23
CA GLU A 197 2.71 -8.52 9.58
C GLU A 197 4.06 -7.94 9.10
N ARG A 198 4.09 -7.35 7.91
CA ARG A 198 5.30 -6.66 7.43
C ARG A 198 5.69 -5.48 8.30
N ILE A 199 4.72 -4.68 8.74
CA ILE A 199 4.99 -3.53 9.61
C ILE A 199 5.58 -4.01 10.93
N ASP A 200 5.03 -5.07 11.51
CA ASP A 200 5.51 -5.64 12.77
C ASP A 200 6.94 -6.21 12.63
N ARG A 201 7.22 -6.96 11.57
CA ARG A 201 8.57 -7.51 11.29
C ARG A 201 9.64 -6.42 11.03
N PHE A 202 9.29 -5.36 10.32
CA PHE A 202 10.23 -4.27 9.99
C PHE A 202 10.21 -3.13 11.02
N GLY A 203 9.20 -3.07 11.89
CA GLY A 203 9.08 -2.07 12.96
C GLY A 203 9.93 -2.34 14.19
N GLY A 204 10.75 -3.40 14.19
CA GLY A 204 11.69 -3.70 15.27
C GLY A 204 11.08 -4.34 16.51
N THR A 205 9.89 -4.89 16.43
CA THR A 205 9.44 -5.87 17.41
C THR A 205 10.12 -7.20 17.09
N ASP A 206 11.27 -7.43 17.71
CA ASP A 206 11.94 -8.74 17.76
C ASP A 206 10.96 -9.76 18.36
N GLY A 207 10.28 -10.52 17.53
CA GLY A 207 9.29 -11.50 17.99
C GLY A 207 8.21 -11.91 17.00
N ALA A 208 8.35 -11.58 15.71
CA ALA A 208 7.44 -12.10 14.69
C ALA A 208 7.65 -13.61 14.51
N GLY A 209 6.91 -14.40 15.28
CA GLY A 209 6.95 -15.87 15.30
C GLY A 209 6.93 -16.47 16.70
N ASP A 210 7.36 -15.74 17.72
CA ASP A 210 7.29 -16.24 19.08
C ASP A 210 5.90 -16.01 19.66
N ILE A 211 5.27 -17.08 20.09
CA ILE A 211 4.07 -17.02 20.92
C ILE A 211 4.40 -16.14 22.12
N PRO A 212 3.62 -15.05 22.39
CA PRO A 212 3.90 -14.17 23.51
C PRO A 212 4.10 -14.98 24.80
N PRO A 213 5.11 -14.64 25.63
CA PRO A 213 5.30 -15.31 26.91
C PRO A 213 4.01 -15.34 27.71
N GLY A 214 3.56 -16.52 28.14
CA GLY A 214 2.31 -16.73 28.85
C GLY A 214 1.11 -17.08 27.96
N LEU A 215 1.16 -16.97 26.63
CA LEU A 215 0.06 -17.45 25.79
C LEU A 215 -0.03 -18.98 25.80
N ALA A 216 1.12 -19.67 25.87
CA ALA A 216 1.17 -21.11 26.01
C ALA A 216 0.43 -21.60 27.31
N ASP A 217 0.52 -20.83 28.40
CA ASP A 217 -0.15 -21.12 29.65
C ASP A 217 -1.68 -20.90 29.55
N LEU A 218 -2.12 -20.05 28.63
CA LEU A 218 -3.53 -19.78 28.35
C LEU A 218 -4.16 -20.82 27.41
N ILE A 219 -3.34 -21.59 26.68
CA ILE A 219 -3.81 -22.64 25.77
C ILE A 219 -3.78 -23.97 26.50
N ASP A 220 -4.79 -24.19 27.39
CA ASP A 220 -4.99 -25.41 28.14
C ASP A 220 -5.91 -26.37 27.38
N ALA A 221 -5.54 -27.64 27.28
CA ALA A 221 -6.30 -28.66 26.54
C ALA A 221 -7.70 -28.93 27.17
N THR A 222 -7.86 -28.69 28.46
CA THR A 222 -9.14 -28.91 29.17
C THR A 222 -10.09 -27.74 28.97
N VAL A 223 -9.55 -26.50 28.89
CA VAL A 223 -10.34 -25.26 28.78
C VAL A 223 -10.54 -24.89 27.33
N ARG A 224 -9.50 -25.12 26.46
CA ARG A 224 -9.49 -24.72 25.06
C ARG A 224 -8.97 -25.85 24.16
N PRO A 225 -9.67 -26.98 24.08
CA PRO A 225 -9.15 -28.17 23.36
C PRO A 225 -8.92 -27.95 21.87
N THR A 226 -9.71 -27.11 21.23
CA THR A 226 -9.53 -26.79 19.81
C THR A 226 -8.30 -25.91 19.59
N LEU A 227 -8.10 -24.87 20.39
CA LEU A 227 -6.89 -24.04 20.30
C LEU A 227 -5.65 -24.85 20.63
N PHE A 228 -5.71 -25.73 21.66
CA PHE A 228 -4.60 -26.62 21.98
C PHE A 228 -4.23 -27.53 20.82
N ARG A 229 -5.22 -28.10 20.11
CA ARG A 229 -4.96 -28.94 18.93
C ARG A 229 -4.30 -28.18 17.76
N VAL A 230 -4.65 -26.90 17.58
CA VAL A 230 -4.12 -26.06 16.50
C VAL A 230 -2.75 -25.49 16.84
N PHE A 231 -2.55 -25.10 18.09
CA PHE A 231 -1.35 -24.40 18.56
C PHE A 231 -0.57 -25.23 19.60
N ASP A 232 -0.62 -26.58 19.52
CA ASP A 232 0.13 -27.42 20.46
C ASP A 232 1.62 -27.02 20.44
N PRO A 233 2.13 -26.44 21.54
CA PRO A 233 3.51 -25.99 21.61
C PRO A 233 4.53 -27.14 21.55
N ARG A 234 4.07 -28.39 21.65
CA ARG A 234 4.89 -29.61 21.53
C ARG A 234 4.90 -30.17 20.12
N ALA A 235 3.91 -29.85 19.31
CA ALA A 235 3.94 -30.06 17.87
C ALA A 235 4.92 -29.07 17.25
N SER A 236 5.61 -29.45 16.18
CA SER A 236 6.57 -28.65 15.40
C SER A 236 6.33 -27.12 15.41
N PRO A 237 7.35 -26.30 15.14
CA PRO A 237 7.20 -24.86 15.17
C PRO A 237 5.93 -24.43 14.46
N PRO A 238 5.24 -23.38 14.93
CA PRO A 238 3.99 -22.94 14.33
C PRO A 238 4.18 -22.78 12.84
N PRO A 239 3.23 -23.23 11.99
CA PRO A 239 3.37 -23.16 10.56
C PRO A 239 3.59 -21.69 10.17
N GLU A 240 4.64 -21.43 9.41
CA GLU A 240 4.89 -20.12 8.83
C GLU A 240 3.68 -19.76 7.96
N LEU A 241 3.12 -18.56 8.17
CA LEU A 241 1.95 -18.11 7.43
C LEU A 241 2.33 -17.88 5.96
N ASP A 242 2.02 -18.86 5.11
CA ASP A 242 2.14 -18.74 3.66
C ASP A 242 0.88 -18.05 3.11
N PHE A 243 0.99 -16.75 2.86
CA PHE A 243 -0.13 -15.95 2.33
C PHE A 243 -0.54 -16.34 0.91
N ASP A 244 0.36 -16.86 0.08
CA ASP A 244 0.02 -17.33 -1.26
C ASP A 244 -0.77 -18.65 -1.19
N ALA A 245 -0.44 -19.53 -0.26
CA ALA A 245 -1.22 -20.73 0.04
C ALA A 245 -2.59 -20.39 0.64
N LEU A 246 -2.66 -19.44 1.59
CA LEU A 246 -3.91 -18.96 2.17
C LEU A 246 -4.82 -18.33 1.12
N LEU A 247 -4.28 -17.53 0.21
CA LEU A 247 -5.03 -16.98 -0.91
C LEU A 247 -5.63 -18.07 -1.78
N SER A 248 -4.81 -19.03 -2.21
CA SER A 248 -5.25 -20.11 -3.08
C SER A 248 -6.36 -20.93 -2.43
N TYR A 249 -6.17 -21.32 -1.16
CA TYR A 249 -7.15 -22.06 -0.38
C TYR A 249 -8.47 -21.31 -0.22
N GLY A 250 -8.43 -20.03 0.19
CA GLY A 250 -9.63 -19.23 0.39
C GLY A 250 -10.38 -18.95 -0.90
N VAL A 251 -9.68 -18.70 -2.00
CA VAL A 251 -10.27 -18.54 -3.32
C VAL A 251 -10.97 -19.84 -3.76
N ASP A 252 -10.33 -20.99 -3.62
CA ASP A 252 -10.90 -22.27 -4.01
C ASP A 252 -12.17 -22.59 -3.20
N MET A 253 -12.17 -22.39 -1.88
CA MET A 253 -13.36 -22.56 -1.06
C MET A 253 -14.52 -21.64 -1.50
N LEU A 254 -14.23 -20.38 -1.83
CA LEU A 254 -15.24 -19.44 -2.30
C LEU A 254 -15.83 -19.90 -3.64
N LEU A 255 -14.98 -20.27 -4.60
CA LEU A 255 -15.40 -20.74 -5.92
C LEU A 255 -16.17 -22.06 -5.85
N ASP A 256 -15.86 -22.95 -4.91
CA ASP A 256 -16.66 -24.16 -4.65
C ASP A 256 -18.05 -23.82 -4.12
N GLY A 257 -18.16 -22.85 -3.22
CA GLY A 257 -19.43 -22.32 -2.74
C GLY A 257 -20.29 -21.72 -3.85
N VAL A 258 -19.69 -20.96 -4.77
CA VAL A 258 -20.38 -20.40 -5.95
C VAL A 258 -20.90 -21.52 -6.87
N ALA A 259 -20.09 -22.55 -7.13
CA ALA A 259 -20.50 -23.68 -7.98
C ALA A 259 -21.64 -24.51 -7.37
N VAL A 260 -21.71 -24.63 -6.04
CA VAL A 260 -22.85 -25.29 -5.37
C VAL A 260 -24.12 -24.47 -5.58
N ARG A 261 -24.09 -23.16 -5.38
CA ARG A 261 -25.25 -22.27 -5.57
C ARG A 261 -25.79 -22.30 -6.99
N GLN A 262 -24.90 -22.32 -8.00
CA GLN A 262 -25.31 -22.45 -9.39
C GLN A 262 -26.15 -23.72 -9.65
N ARG A 263 -25.74 -24.87 -9.06
CA ARG A 263 -26.49 -26.13 -9.23
C ARG A 263 -27.86 -26.08 -8.58
N THR A 264 -27.99 -25.47 -7.40
CA THR A 264 -29.28 -25.36 -6.69
C THR A 264 -30.25 -24.32 -7.29
N ALA A 265 -29.75 -23.36 -8.08
CA ALA A 265 -30.57 -22.37 -8.76
C ALA A 265 -31.14 -22.93 -10.09
N GLY A 266 -30.59 -24.01 -10.65
CA GLY A 266 -31.03 -24.68 -11.87
C GLY A 266 -32.01 -25.83 -11.64
N GLU A 267 -32.30 -26.21 -10.38
CA GLU A 267 -33.33 -27.11 -9.96
C GLU A 267 -34.63 -26.38 -9.59
#